data_75f570fe9511e1142143ebf6d84081c1
#
_entry.id   75f570fe9511e1142143ebf6d84081c1
#
_cell.length_a   1.000
_cell.length_b   1.000
_cell.length_c   1.000
_cell.angle_alpha   90.00
_cell.angle_beta   90.00
_cell.angle_gamma   90.00
#
_symmetry.space_group_name_H-M   'P 1'
#
loop_
_entity.id
_entity.type
_entity.pdbx_description
1 polymer ?
#
loop_
_entity_poly.entity_id
_entity_poly.type
_entity_poly.pdbx_seq_one_letter_code
_entity_poly.pdbx_strand_id
1 'polypeptide(L)'
;MKARTKQYIQNVKSGFLKTNNEKVLHWIKHNPMTTVYELRQTGISHQTLTSRISHLMDLGLIKVVGNCNIDGKHYSQYEAVLDSVSVEHYRNSREQEKVFTWLKKGQELNIREDLKITLENYIV
;
A
#
# COMPACT_ATOMS: atom_id res chain seq x y z
N MET A 1 -24.27 -0.78 -11.24
CA MET A 1 -22.78 -0.67 -11.22
C MET A 1 -22.38 0.78 -11.46
N LYS A 2 -21.46 1.28 -10.68
CA LYS A 2 -20.94 2.65 -10.85
C LYS A 2 -20.17 2.77 -12.16
N ALA A 3 -20.19 3.95 -12.79
CA ALA A 3 -19.50 4.20 -14.07
C ALA A 3 -17.99 3.89 -13.99
N ARG A 4 -17.35 4.21 -12.86
CA ARG A 4 -15.94 3.93 -12.62
C ARG A 4 -15.63 2.43 -12.63
N THR A 5 -16.51 1.61 -12.05
CA THR A 5 -16.37 0.16 -12.02
C THR A 5 -16.50 -0.42 -13.42
N LYS A 6 -17.42 0.09 -14.23
CA LYS A 6 -17.56 -0.32 -15.64
C LYS A 6 -16.30 -0.01 -16.44
N GLN A 7 -15.73 1.18 -16.27
CA GLN A 7 -14.49 1.58 -16.94
C GLN A 7 -13.34 0.64 -16.57
N TYR A 8 -13.21 0.31 -15.31
CA TYR A 8 -12.17 -0.61 -14.83
C TYR A 8 -12.32 -2.00 -15.45
N ILE A 9 -13.51 -2.58 -15.43
CA ILE A 9 -13.79 -3.90 -16.01
C ILE A 9 -13.46 -3.90 -17.49
N GLN A 10 -13.81 -2.85 -18.22
CA GLN A 10 -13.54 -2.71 -19.64
C GLN A 10 -12.05 -2.68 -19.92
N ASN A 11 -11.28 -1.94 -19.13
CA ASN A 11 -9.82 -1.88 -19.27
C ASN A 11 -9.14 -3.24 -19.00
N VAL A 12 -9.61 -3.98 -18.01
CA VAL A 12 -9.12 -5.33 -17.73
C VAL A 12 -9.42 -6.28 -18.88
N LYS A 13 -10.65 -6.26 -19.41
CA LYS A 13 -11.05 -7.12 -20.52
C LYS A 13 -10.28 -6.84 -21.80
N SER A 14 -9.88 -5.59 -22.05
CA SER A 14 -9.10 -5.23 -23.23
C SER A 14 -7.62 -5.63 -23.14
N GLY A 15 -7.19 -6.17 -21.99
CA GLY A 15 -5.80 -6.53 -21.76
C GLY A 15 -4.88 -5.36 -21.45
N PHE A 16 -5.44 -4.17 -21.25
CA PHE A 16 -4.68 -2.96 -20.93
C PHE A 16 -3.99 -3.05 -19.55
N LEU A 17 -4.64 -3.70 -18.59
CA LEU A 17 -4.13 -3.91 -17.23
C LEU A 17 -3.79 -5.39 -17.05
N LYS A 18 -2.51 -5.75 -17.09
CA LYS A 18 -2.05 -7.15 -17.07
C LYS A 18 -1.75 -7.68 -15.68
N THR A 19 -1.12 -6.89 -14.81
CA THR A 19 -0.73 -7.34 -13.48
C THR A 19 -1.70 -6.86 -12.41
N ASN A 20 -1.71 -7.55 -11.26
CA ASN A 20 -2.53 -7.12 -10.12
C ASN A 20 -2.07 -5.76 -9.57
N ASN A 21 -0.76 -5.48 -9.59
CA ASN A 21 -0.25 -4.16 -9.21
C ASN A 21 -0.83 -3.05 -10.10
N GLU A 22 -0.83 -3.25 -11.42
CA GLU A 22 -1.37 -2.29 -12.37
C GLU A 22 -2.87 -2.09 -12.16
N LYS A 23 -3.60 -3.18 -11.94
CA LYS A 23 -5.05 -3.14 -11.69
C LYS A 23 -5.39 -2.35 -10.42
N VAL A 24 -4.69 -2.62 -9.33
CA VAL A 24 -4.91 -1.95 -8.05
C VAL A 24 -4.52 -0.47 -8.15
N LEU A 25 -3.36 -0.17 -8.72
CA LEU A 25 -2.91 1.22 -8.88
C LEU A 25 -3.86 2.03 -9.77
N HIS A 26 -4.33 1.44 -10.87
CA HIS A 26 -5.28 2.09 -11.77
C HIS A 26 -6.60 2.42 -11.04
N TRP A 27 -7.12 1.48 -10.26
CA TRP A 27 -8.32 1.72 -9.45
C TRP A 27 -8.13 2.88 -8.48
N ILE A 28 -7.01 2.89 -7.75
CA ILE A 28 -6.72 3.92 -6.75
C ILE A 28 -6.57 5.29 -7.41
N LYS A 29 -5.93 5.37 -8.57
CA LYS A 29 -5.81 6.63 -9.33
C LYS A 29 -7.16 7.22 -9.71
N HIS A 30 -8.13 6.38 -10.04
CA HIS A 30 -9.45 6.82 -10.52
C HIS A 30 -10.50 6.89 -9.41
N ASN A 31 -10.16 6.46 -8.19
CA ASN A 31 -11.07 6.44 -7.05
C ASN A 31 -10.34 6.99 -5.80
N PRO A 32 -10.18 8.33 -5.70
CA PRO A 32 -9.57 8.94 -4.52
C PRO A 32 -10.28 8.52 -3.24
N MET A 33 -9.52 8.37 -2.16
CA MET A 33 -10.01 7.95 -0.85
C MET A 33 -10.64 6.55 -0.86
N THR A 34 -10.23 5.68 -1.78
CA THR A 34 -10.72 4.31 -1.86
C THR A 34 -10.20 3.45 -0.70
N THR A 35 -10.95 2.40 -0.38
CA THR A 35 -10.61 1.42 0.67
C THR A 35 -10.43 0.04 0.06
N VAL A 36 -9.86 -0.89 0.84
CA VAL A 36 -9.82 -2.32 0.46
C VAL A 36 -11.23 -2.86 0.24
N TYR A 37 -12.20 -2.37 1.01
CA TYR A 37 -13.60 -2.77 0.86
C TYR A 37 -14.11 -2.49 -0.56
N GLU A 38 -13.84 -1.29 -1.09
CA GLU A 38 -14.22 -0.94 -2.46
C GLU A 38 -13.40 -1.72 -3.50
N LEU A 39 -12.11 -1.94 -3.24
CA LEU A 39 -11.23 -2.67 -4.14
C LEU A 39 -11.65 -4.13 -4.33
N ARG A 40 -12.42 -4.72 -3.43
CA ARG A 40 -12.98 -6.07 -3.60
C ARG A 40 -13.85 -6.19 -4.84
N GLN A 41 -14.42 -5.08 -5.33
CA GLN A 41 -15.21 -5.06 -6.56
C GLN A 41 -14.39 -5.40 -7.80
N THR A 42 -13.06 -5.34 -7.72
CA THR A 42 -12.18 -5.72 -8.83
C THR A 42 -12.14 -7.23 -9.06
N GLY A 43 -12.64 -8.02 -8.13
CA GLY A 43 -12.57 -9.48 -8.18
C GLY A 43 -11.26 -10.07 -7.67
N ILE A 44 -10.31 -9.23 -7.27
CA ILE A 44 -9.03 -9.67 -6.69
C ILE A 44 -9.28 -10.10 -5.24
N SER A 45 -8.69 -11.22 -4.80
CA SER A 45 -8.86 -11.71 -3.44
C SER A 45 -8.34 -10.71 -2.41
N HIS A 46 -8.94 -10.71 -1.22
CA HIS A 46 -8.54 -9.81 -0.13
C HIS A 46 -7.05 -9.96 0.22
N GLN A 47 -6.55 -11.17 0.28
CA GLN A 47 -5.15 -11.44 0.59
C GLN A 47 -4.21 -10.85 -0.47
N THR A 48 -4.55 -10.98 -1.74
CA THR A 48 -3.79 -10.38 -2.84
C THR A 48 -3.87 -8.86 -2.80
N LEU A 49 -5.04 -8.29 -2.52
CA LEU A 49 -5.22 -6.84 -2.40
C LEU A 49 -4.32 -6.25 -1.32
N THR A 50 -4.33 -6.83 -0.11
CA THR A 50 -3.50 -6.32 1.00
C THR A 50 -2.02 -6.41 0.69
N SER A 51 -1.58 -7.50 0.04
CA SER A 51 -0.20 -7.66 -0.40
C SER A 51 0.19 -6.61 -1.46
N ARG A 52 -0.67 -6.37 -2.44
CA ARG A 52 -0.39 -5.38 -3.51
C ARG A 52 -0.39 -3.96 -2.98
N ILE A 53 -1.32 -3.63 -2.09
CA ILE A 53 -1.36 -2.31 -1.43
C ILE A 53 -0.08 -2.07 -0.65
N SER A 54 0.37 -3.04 0.15
CA SER A 54 1.61 -2.93 0.90
C SER A 54 2.81 -2.70 -0.03
N HIS A 55 2.89 -3.43 -1.13
CA HIS A 55 3.95 -3.28 -2.13
C HIS A 55 3.93 -1.89 -2.79
N LEU A 56 2.76 -1.41 -3.17
CA LEU A 56 2.62 -0.08 -3.77
C LEU A 56 2.98 1.04 -2.78
N MET A 57 2.66 0.86 -1.50
CA MET A 57 3.10 1.79 -0.45
C MET A 57 4.62 1.78 -0.30
N ASP A 58 5.24 0.61 -0.35
CA ASP A 58 6.71 0.48 -0.28
C ASP A 58 7.40 1.21 -1.42
N LEU A 59 6.78 1.24 -2.60
CA LEU A 59 7.27 1.97 -3.77
C LEU A 59 6.97 3.46 -3.72
N GLY A 60 6.16 3.92 -2.77
CA GLY A 60 5.74 5.32 -2.66
C GLY A 60 4.69 5.74 -3.67
N LEU A 61 4.05 4.79 -4.36
CA LEU A 61 3.08 5.09 -5.42
C LEU A 61 1.67 5.37 -4.88
N ILE A 62 1.37 4.94 -3.67
CA ILE A 62 0.12 5.24 -2.96
C ILE A 62 0.40 5.66 -1.53
N LYS A 63 -0.53 6.39 -0.94
CA LYS A 63 -0.45 6.85 0.45
C LYS A 63 -1.79 6.68 1.16
N VAL A 64 -1.74 6.59 2.49
CA VAL A 64 -2.94 6.62 3.33
C VAL A 64 -3.31 8.08 3.56
N VAL A 65 -4.55 8.44 3.28
CA VAL A 65 -5.04 9.83 3.44
C VAL A 65 -6.10 9.96 4.52
N GLY A 66 -6.59 8.86 5.06
CA GLY A 66 -7.61 8.89 6.12
C GLY A 66 -8.07 7.51 6.50
N ASN A 67 -9.09 7.48 7.34
CA ASN A 67 -9.74 6.26 7.78
C ASN A 67 -11.25 6.44 7.71
N CYS A 68 -11.97 5.37 7.45
CA CYS A 68 -13.43 5.38 7.52
C CYS A 68 -13.92 4.12 8.23
N ASN A 69 -15.17 4.17 8.68
CA ASN A 69 -15.83 3.06 9.33
C ASN A 69 -16.93 2.54 8.39
N ILE A 70 -16.88 1.25 8.06
CA ILE A 70 -17.89 0.58 7.24
C ILE A 70 -18.37 -0.64 8.01
N ASP A 71 -19.66 -0.66 8.36
CA ASP A 71 -20.29 -1.74 9.11
C ASP A 71 -19.54 -2.12 10.40
N GLY A 72 -19.06 -1.10 11.14
CA GLY A 72 -18.34 -1.29 12.39
C GLY A 72 -16.85 -1.62 12.26
N LYS A 73 -16.34 -1.76 11.03
CA LYS A 73 -14.92 -2.02 10.76
C LYS A 73 -14.21 -0.78 10.26
N HIS A 74 -12.98 -0.56 10.72
CA HIS A 74 -12.15 0.55 10.28
C HIS A 74 -11.34 0.16 9.05
N TYR A 75 -11.36 1.03 8.04
CA TYR A 75 -10.59 0.86 6.80
C TYR A 75 -9.75 2.09 6.52
N SER A 76 -8.52 1.89 6.11
CA SER A 76 -7.68 2.98 5.61
C SER A 76 -8.15 3.41 4.22
N GLN A 77 -8.07 4.71 3.97
CA GLN A 77 -8.39 5.31 2.67
C GLN A 77 -7.09 5.63 1.95
N TYR A 78 -7.01 5.26 0.67
CA TYR A 78 -5.80 5.37 -0.13
C TYR A 78 -5.98 6.33 -1.29
N GLU A 79 -4.89 7.01 -1.66
CA GLU A 79 -4.80 7.83 -2.88
C GLU A 79 -3.48 7.59 -3.57
N ALA A 80 -3.46 7.77 -4.90
CA ALA A 80 -2.24 7.66 -5.68
C ALA A 80 -1.37 8.90 -5.49
N VAL A 81 -0.05 8.69 -5.47
CA VAL A 81 0.96 9.76 -5.45
C VAL A 81 1.39 9.98 -6.90
N LEU A 82 1.20 11.20 -7.42
CA LEU A 82 1.32 11.46 -8.85
C LEU A 82 2.64 12.09 -9.27
N ASP A 83 3.32 12.82 -8.39
CA ASP A 83 4.58 13.48 -8.72
C ASP A 83 5.79 12.69 -8.20
N SER A 84 6.89 12.71 -8.94
CA SER A 84 8.09 11.92 -8.64
C SER A 84 8.76 12.30 -7.32
N VAL A 85 8.71 13.57 -6.93
CA VAL A 85 9.29 14.03 -5.66
C VAL A 85 8.52 13.45 -4.48
N SER A 86 7.20 13.49 -4.54
CA SER A 86 6.35 12.91 -3.49
C SER A 86 6.47 11.39 -3.43
N VAL A 87 6.59 10.72 -4.57
CA VAL A 87 6.83 9.27 -4.64
C VAL A 87 8.11 8.91 -3.87
N GLU A 88 9.20 9.62 -4.12
CA GLU A 88 10.46 9.40 -3.42
C GLU A 88 10.34 9.66 -1.93
N HIS A 89 9.65 10.73 -1.54
CA HIS A 89 9.41 11.06 -0.13
C HIS A 89 8.65 9.94 0.60
N TYR A 90 7.55 9.46 0.03
CA TYR A 90 6.75 8.41 0.67
C TYR A 90 7.48 7.06 0.70
N ARG A 91 8.24 6.74 -0.33
CA ARG A 91 9.07 5.53 -0.35
C ARG A 91 10.11 5.55 0.78
N ASN A 92 10.81 6.67 0.96
CA ASN A 92 11.81 6.83 2.00
C ASN A 92 11.20 6.78 3.40
N SER A 93 10.05 7.44 3.60
CA SER A 93 9.32 7.40 4.87
C SER A 93 8.89 5.97 5.23
N ARG A 94 8.42 5.21 4.27
CA ARG A 94 8.01 3.81 4.47
C ARG A 94 9.19 2.93 4.85
N GLU A 95 10.32 3.12 4.22
CA GLU A 95 11.55 2.39 4.53
C GLU A 95 12.02 2.68 5.96
N GLN A 96 12.01 3.94 6.38
CA GLN A 96 12.36 4.33 7.74
C GLN A 96 11.43 3.68 8.78
N GLU A 97 10.13 3.66 8.54
CA GLU A 97 9.17 3.00 9.42
C GLU A 97 9.50 1.52 9.62
N LYS A 98 9.86 0.83 8.56
CA LYS A 98 10.25 -0.59 8.63
C LYS A 98 11.50 -0.80 9.46
N VAL A 99 12.50 0.03 9.29
CA VAL A 99 13.75 -0.04 10.06
C VAL A 99 13.47 0.20 11.53
N PHE A 100 12.69 1.20 11.89
CA PHE A 100 12.27 1.46 13.26
C PHE A 100 11.54 0.26 13.87
N THR A 101 10.63 -0.34 13.14
CA THR A 101 9.90 -1.51 13.60
C THR A 101 10.83 -2.68 13.89
N TRP A 102 11.81 -2.92 13.03
CA TRP A 102 12.78 -3.98 13.22
C TRP A 102 13.66 -3.75 14.47
N LEU A 103 14.12 -2.51 14.70
CA LEU A 103 14.91 -2.17 15.88
C LEU A 103 14.12 -2.40 17.16
N LYS A 104 12.88 -1.90 17.21
CA LYS A 104 12.01 -2.07 18.36
C LYS A 104 11.75 -3.54 18.65
N LYS A 105 11.49 -4.33 17.63
CA LYS A 105 11.23 -5.75 17.74
C LYS A 105 12.47 -6.51 18.21
N GLY A 106 13.65 -6.12 17.72
CA GLY A 106 14.92 -6.68 18.15
C GLY A 106 15.18 -6.42 19.63
N GLN A 107 14.88 -5.21 20.12
CA GLN A 107 15.00 -4.86 21.54
C GLN A 107 14.03 -5.67 22.40
N GLU A 108 12.78 -5.82 21.95
CA GLU A 108 11.76 -6.59 22.66
C GLU A 108 12.11 -8.07 22.77
N LEU A 109 12.74 -8.63 21.75
CA LEU A 109 13.15 -10.04 21.71
C LEU A 109 14.49 -10.28 22.39
N ASN A 110 15.13 -9.24 22.91
CA ASN A 110 16.42 -9.34 23.60
C ASN A 110 17.47 -10.10 22.78
N ILE A 111 17.63 -9.73 21.51
CA ILE A 111 18.59 -10.35 20.59
C ILE A 111 20.04 -10.07 20.97
N ARG A 112 20.97 -10.92 20.48
CA ARG A 112 22.37 -10.80 20.81
C ARG A 112 22.96 -9.46 20.37
N GLU A 113 24.01 -9.02 21.09
CA GLU A 113 24.67 -7.72 20.91
C GLU A 113 25.14 -7.48 19.47
N ASP A 114 25.74 -8.48 18.84
CA ASP A 114 26.24 -8.40 17.45
C ASP A 114 25.11 -8.08 16.46
N LEU A 115 23.95 -8.70 16.63
CA LEU A 115 22.80 -8.47 15.77
C LEU A 115 22.19 -7.09 16.01
N LYS A 116 22.15 -6.66 17.26
CA LYS A 116 21.68 -5.33 17.66
C LYS A 116 22.53 -4.23 17.04
N ILE A 117 23.86 -4.38 17.09
CA ILE A 117 24.80 -3.44 16.45
C ILE A 117 24.56 -3.37 14.96
N THR A 118 24.32 -4.50 14.30
CA THR A 118 24.03 -4.54 12.86
C THR A 118 22.77 -3.74 12.52
N LEU A 119 21.71 -3.88 13.31
CA LEU A 119 20.46 -3.14 13.12
C LEU A 119 20.64 -1.64 13.35
N GLU A 120 21.40 -1.25 14.36
CA GLU A 120 21.71 0.15 14.65
C GLU A 120 22.52 0.79 13.52
N ASN A 121 23.50 0.09 12.97
CA ASN A 121 24.31 0.56 11.84
C ASN A 121 23.49 0.75 10.57
N TYR A 122 22.41 0.02 10.40
CA TYR A 122 21.53 0.15 9.25
C TYR A 122 20.82 1.52 9.20
N ILE A 123 20.57 2.13 10.36
CA ILE A 123 19.89 3.44 10.45
C ILE A 123 20.87 4.60 10.21
N VAL A 124 22.14 4.41 10.53
CA VAL A 124 23.16 5.42 10.33
C VAL A 124 23.61 5.45 8.87
#